data_8ca1160c4d0d7bd65e132f1a91fc0d02
#
_entry.id   8ca1160c4d0d7bd65e132f1a91fc0d02
#
_cell.length_a   1.000
_cell.length_b   1.000
_cell.length_c   1.000
_cell.angle_alpha   90.00
_cell.angle_beta   90.00
_cell.angle_gamma   90.00
#
_symmetry.space_group_name_H-M   'P 1'
#
loop_
_entity.id
_entity.type
_entity.pdbx_description
1 polymer ?
#
loop_
_entity_poly.entity_id
_entity_poly.type
_entity_poly.pdbx_seq_one_letter_code
_entity_poly.pdbx_strand_id
1 'polypeptide(L)'
;MKTLLKNARLLDATYNGAQLDVLVEDQRILAVGENLQGADQVIDLAGCTLLPGFIDAHVHVAVDEGAFSDRAIKAWAWNGVTSVRELGMLSTLPMEDYAQWLREMNADPRNARVVATGKYIDIAGGYGCGPEPSKVVGNVVATLEEARAMVKKAHDLGFPGIKIGISDGMPGAPRMSDEMIAAICDECKQLGMWTACHIGLSETLQTMVTGGITETGHTPGDEMPQALIDEMVQKGIAMDTTVGDPDKDMGPPPGMMPGGPGGGPGGPGGGPGGPGGMMFDPKAMAEKKKQQAKHMRENLRRFYEAGGKIVIGTDLIHSTDFMKDAVIPTVELRHLVEVGIPFQEAIKTGTLYAAQVIGTAAEEGTIEIGKLANLIAVPGSVDESFQALENVPFVMHYGTVIKNQLG
;
A
#
# COMPACT_ATOMS: atom_id res chain seq x y z
N MET A 1 0.26 24.51 -20.46
CA MET A 1 -1.18 24.87 -20.42
C MET A 1 -1.56 25.14 -18.97
N LYS A 2 -2.31 26.23 -18.72
CA LYS A 2 -2.76 26.58 -17.36
C LYS A 2 -4.23 26.19 -17.17
N THR A 3 -4.51 25.44 -16.12
CA THR A 3 -5.87 25.07 -15.72
C THR A 3 -6.18 25.66 -14.34
N LEU A 4 -7.28 26.37 -14.22
CA LEU A 4 -7.78 26.91 -12.96
C LEU A 4 -8.90 26.02 -12.44
N LEU A 5 -8.69 25.41 -11.27
CA LEU A 5 -9.70 24.75 -10.46
C LEU A 5 -10.28 25.82 -9.52
N LYS A 6 -11.53 26.23 -9.76
CA LYS A 6 -12.12 27.41 -9.13
C LYS A 6 -13.15 27.05 -8.08
N ASN A 7 -13.26 27.88 -7.03
CA ASN A 7 -14.28 27.79 -6.00
C ASN A 7 -14.29 26.46 -5.20
N ALA A 8 -13.18 25.76 -5.10
CA ALA A 8 -13.10 24.50 -4.39
C ALA A 8 -12.99 24.68 -2.87
N ARG A 9 -13.61 23.78 -2.11
CA ARG A 9 -13.35 23.62 -0.69
C ARG A 9 -12.13 22.71 -0.51
N LEU A 10 -10.99 23.24 -0.08
CA LEU A 10 -9.77 22.47 0.06
C LEU A 10 -9.75 21.68 1.38
N LEU A 11 -9.36 20.41 1.30
CA LEU A 11 -9.20 19.52 2.45
C LEU A 11 -7.92 18.70 2.31
N ASP A 12 -6.93 18.98 3.14
CA ASP A 12 -5.69 18.22 3.25
C ASP A 12 -5.01 18.45 4.62
N ALA A 13 -3.70 18.21 4.71
CA ALA A 13 -2.94 18.45 5.92
C ALA A 13 -2.83 19.94 6.29
N THR A 14 -2.94 20.85 5.31
CA THR A 14 -2.83 22.31 5.46
C THR A 14 -4.20 22.97 5.54
N TYR A 15 -5.15 22.51 4.74
CA TYR A 15 -6.46 23.13 4.59
C TYR A 15 -7.56 22.29 5.23
N ASN A 16 -8.42 22.95 6.01
CA ASN A 16 -9.59 22.33 6.64
C ASN A 16 -10.87 23.03 6.16
N GLY A 17 -11.16 22.89 4.88
CA GLY A 17 -12.39 23.42 4.28
C GLY A 17 -12.32 24.89 3.84
N ALA A 18 -11.14 25.45 3.65
CA ALA A 18 -10.97 26.77 3.07
C ALA A 18 -11.46 26.81 1.62
N GLN A 19 -12.24 27.83 1.23
CA GLN A 19 -12.69 28.02 -0.15
C GLN A 19 -11.64 28.80 -0.92
N LEU A 20 -10.93 28.12 -1.83
CA LEU A 20 -9.82 28.69 -2.59
C LEU A 20 -9.84 28.18 -4.02
N ASP A 21 -9.10 28.88 -4.87
CA ASP A 21 -8.78 28.46 -6.23
C ASP A 21 -7.41 27.78 -6.26
N VAL A 22 -7.23 26.82 -7.15
CA VAL A 22 -5.93 26.18 -7.43
C VAL A 22 -5.61 26.37 -8.90
N LEU A 23 -4.50 27.07 -9.19
CA LEU A 23 -3.98 27.23 -10.54
C LEU A 23 -2.89 26.20 -10.79
N VAL A 24 -3.07 25.41 -11.84
CA VAL A 24 -2.13 24.37 -12.28
C VAL A 24 -1.47 24.82 -13.58
N GLU A 25 -0.15 24.69 -13.70
CA GLU A 25 0.60 24.87 -14.95
C GLU A 25 1.30 23.58 -15.27
N ASP A 26 1.01 23.04 -16.47
CA ASP A 26 1.50 21.74 -16.91
C ASP A 26 1.22 20.64 -15.89
N GLN A 27 2.22 20.15 -15.17
CA GLN A 27 2.05 19.06 -14.21
C GLN A 27 1.94 19.53 -12.75
N ARG A 28 2.16 20.84 -12.47
CA ARG A 28 2.39 21.31 -11.10
C ARG A 28 1.42 22.39 -10.67
N ILE A 29 1.17 22.45 -9.37
CA ILE A 29 0.42 23.53 -8.72
C ILE A 29 1.28 24.79 -8.78
N LEU A 30 0.79 25.80 -9.48
CA LEU A 30 1.44 27.10 -9.63
C LEU A 30 1.06 28.07 -8.52
N ALA A 31 -0.21 28.10 -8.14
CA ALA A 31 -0.73 28.97 -7.10
C ALA A 31 -1.95 28.37 -6.39
N VAL A 32 -2.13 28.74 -5.12
CA VAL A 32 -3.34 28.48 -4.32
C VAL A 32 -3.75 29.80 -3.68
N GLY A 33 -5.00 30.23 -3.83
CA GLY A 33 -5.46 31.51 -3.30
C GLY A 33 -6.86 31.88 -3.78
N GLU A 34 -7.29 33.08 -3.42
CA GLU A 34 -8.59 33.63 -3.83
C GLU A 34 -8.51 34.36 -5.17
N ASN A 35 -9.55 34.25 -5.99
CA ASN A 35 -9.73 35.01 -7.23
C ASN A 35 -8.57 34.94 -8.22
N LEU A 36 -7.95 33.75 -8.35
CA LEU A 36 -6.85 33.52 -9.28
C LEU A 36 -7.32 33.73 -10.74
N GLN A 37 -6.40 34.21 -11.60
CA GLN A 37 -6.65 34.56 -12.99
C GLN A 37 -5.51 34.00 -13.88
N GLY A 38 -5.68 34.12 -15.21
CA GLY A 38 -4.63 33.83 -16.18
C GLY A 38 -4.53 32.37 -16.62
N ALA A 39 -5.64 31.63 -16.53
CA ALA A 39 -5.75 30.25 -17.01
C ALA A 39 -6.22 30.19 -18.46
N ASP A 40 -5.74 29.15 -19.17
CA ASP A 40 -6.23 28.78 -20.50
C ASP A 40 -7.59 28.03 -20.41
N GLN A 41 -7.77 27.30 -19.31
CA GLN A 41 -8.98 26.53 -19.02
C GLN A 41 -9.45 26.79 -17.57
N VAL A 42 -10.73 26.89 -17.37
CA VAL A 42 -11.35 27.01 -16.04
C VAL A 42 -12.31 25.84 -15.81
N ILE A 43 -12.15 25.19 -14.65
CA ILE A 43 -13.06 24.16 -14.18
C ILE A 43 -13.65 24.65 -12.86
N ASP A 44 -14.96 24.87 -12.83
CA ASP A 44 -15.66 25.32 -11.63
C ASP A 44 -15.96 24.11 -10.72
N LEU A 45 -15.42 24.13 -9.52
CA LEU A 45 -15.59 23.13 -8.48
C LEU A 45 -16.48 23.61 -7.34
N ALA A 46 -17.35 24.61 -7.60
CA ALA A 46 -18.30 25.12 -6.60
C ALA A 46 -19.15 23.95 -6.04
N GLY A 47 -19.21 23.88 -4.71
CA GLY A 47 -19.91 22.80 -4.02
C GLY A 47 -19.15 21.49 -3.92
N CYS A 48 -17.88 21.44 -4.38
CA CYS A 48 -17.02 20.26 -4.25
C CYS A 48 -15.93 20.47 -3.20
N THR A 49 -15.52 19.36 -2.58
CA THR A 49 -14.28 19.28 -1.80
C THR A 49 -13.15 18.78 -2.69
N LEU A 50 -12.05 19.53 -2.73
CA LEU A 50 -10.80 19.18 -3.44
C LEU A 50 -9.80 18.64 -2.43
N LEU A 51 -9.25 17.46 -2.74
CA LEU A 51 -8.24 16.77 -1.93
C LEU A 51 -7.02 16.41 -2.80
N PRO A 52 -5.86 16.15 -2.18
CA PRO A 52 -4.81 15.40 -2.88
C PRO A 52 -5.35 14.05 -3.36
N GLY A 53 -4.83 13.54 -4.47
CA GLY A 53 -5.07 12.15 -4.84
C GLY A 53 -4.59 11.21 -3.74
N PHE A 54 -5.33 10.14 -3.50
CA PHE A 54 -4.98 9.18 -2.46
C PHE A 54 -3.80 8.31 -2.87
N ILE A 55 -3.12 7.77 -1.87
CA ILE A 55 -2.00 6.86 -1.99
C ILE A 55 -2.35 5.59 -1.22
N ASP A 56 -2.34 4.44 -1.90
CA ASP A 56 -2.40 3.13 -1.25
C ASP A 56 -0.98 2.61 -1.07
N ALA A 57 -0.52 2.52 0.17
CA ALA A 57 0.87 2.23 0.48
C ALA A 57 1.21 0.72 0.47
N HIS A 58 0.23 -0.15 0.20
CA HIS A 58 0.46 -1.59 0.12
C HIS A 58 -0.49 -2.27 -0.88
N VAL A 59 0.02 -2.55 -2.07
CA VAL A 59 -0.69 -3.29 -3.11
C VAL A 59 0.27 -4.23 -3.83
N HIS A 60 -0.30 -5.12 -4.67
CA HIS A 60 0.44 -5.99 -5.57
C HIS A 60 -0.12 -5.86 -6.99
N VAL A 61 0.62 -5.21 -7.89
CA VAL A 61 0.19 -4.91 -9.27
C VAL A 61 0.75 -5.88 -10.29
N ALA A 62 1.93 -6.46 -10.04
CA ALA A 62 2.60 -7.38 -10.93
C ALA A 62 2.30 -8.85 -10.55
N VAL A 63 1.05 -9.26 -10.73
CA VAL A 63 0.57 -10.62 -10.37
C VAL A 63 0.26 -11.53 -11.56
N ASP A 64 0.53 -11.09 -12.79
CA ASP A 64 0.26 -11.88 -13.98
C ASP A 64 1.34 -12.94 -14.24
N GLU A 65 0.92 -14.16 -14.56
CA GLU A 65 1.82 -15.31 -14.81
C GLU A 65 2.57 -15.26 -16.14
N GLY A 66 2.48 -14.24 -16.92
CA GLY A 66 3.13 -14.21 -18.23
C GLY A 66 3.35 -12.84 -18.84
N ALA A 67 2.75 -11.81 -18.23
CA ALA A 67 2.91 -10.42 -18.65
C ALA A 67 2.50 -9.46 -17.54
N PHE A 68 3.07 -8.26 -17.51
CA PHE A 68 2.60 -7.19 -16.65
C PHE A 68 1.30 -6.59 -17.22
N SER A 69 0.39 -6.21 -16.33
CA SER A 69 -0.92 -5.66 -16.70
C SER A 69 -1.11 -4.26 -16.13
N ASP A 70 -1.58 -3.33 -16.95
CA ASP A 70 -1.88 -1.96 -16.54
C ASP A 70 -3.32 -1.78 -16.02
N ARG A 71 -4.13 -2.84 -15.98
CA ARG A 71 -5.56 -2.78 -15.62
C ARG A 71 -5.80 -2.21 -14.22
N ALA A 72 -5.04 -2.69 -13.25
CA ALA A 72 -5.16 -2.24 -11.87
C ALA A 72 -4.73 -0.77 -11.72
N ILE A 73 -3.57 -0.40 -12.27
CA ILE A 73 -3.03 0.96 -12.14
C ILE A 73 -3.91 2.01 -12.85
N LYS A 74 -4.56 1.65 -13.95
CA LYS A 74 -5.58 2.49 -14.59
C LYS A 74 -6.83 2.64 -13.73
N ALA A 75 -7.29 1.55 -13.11
CA ALA A 75 -8.45 1.58 -12.25
C ALA A 75 -8.22 2.43 -11.00
N TRP A 76 -7.05 2.29 -10.33
CA TRP A 76 -6.69 3.16 -9.21
C TRP A 76 -6.70 4.63 -9.60
N ALA A 77 -6.00 5.01 -10.68
CA ALA A 77 -5.98 6.41 -11.13
C ALA A 77 -7.40 6.93 -11.40
N TRP A 78 -8.22 6.17 -12.13
CA TRP A 78 -9.59 6.53 -12.46
C TRP A 78 -10.49 6.71 -11.22
N ASN A 79 -10.21 5.95 -10.16
CA ASN A 79 -10.97 5.97 -8.91
C ASN A 79 -10.38 6.93 -7.84
N GLY A 80 -9.35 7.71 -8.20
CA GLY A 80 -8.81 8.76 -7.32
C GLY A 80 -7.64 8.34 -6.44
N VAL A 81 -7.11 7.12 -6.62
CA VAL A 81 -5.81 6.70 -6.04
C VAL A 81 -4.74 6.98 -7.08
N THR A 82 -4.05 8.12 -6.92
CA THR A 82 -3.08 8.61 -7.92
C THR A 82 -1.69 7.99 -7.80
N SER A 83 -1.40 7.42 -6.64
CA SER A 83 -0.15 6.68 -6.41
C SER A 83 -0.41 5.42 -5.61
N VAL A 84 0.36 4.38 -5.89
CA VAL A 84 0.33 3.11 -5.15
C VAL A 84 1.75 2.64 -4.87
N ARG A 85 1.93 1.92 -3.76
CA ARG A 85 3.20 1.24 -3.50
C ARG A 85 3.04 -0.26 -3.60
N GLU A 86 3.77 -0.87 -4.53
CA GLU A 86 3.87 -2.32 -4.61
C GLU A 86 4.91 -2.85 -3.65
N LEU A 87 4.48 -3.61 -2.65
CA LEU A 87 5.31 -4.24 -1.65
C LEU A 87 5.62 -5.71 -2.00
N GLY A 88 6.26 -5.89 -3.12
CA GLY A 88 6.74 -7.18 -3.60
C GLY A 88 6.04 -7.65 -4.86
N MET A 89 6.78 -7.63 -5.95
CA MET A 89 6.37 -8.15 -7.24
C MET A 89 6.04 -9.64 -7.15
N LEU A 90 4.76 -9.99 -7.24
CA LEU A 90 4.28 -11.39 -7.21
C LEU A 90 4.28 -12.01 -8.62
N SER A 91 5.45 -12.00 -9.27
CA SER A 91 5.62 -12.53 -10.63
C SER A 91 6.93 -13.28 -10.75
N THR A 92 6.96 -14.29 -11.62
CA THR A 92 8.18 -15.02 -11.99
C THR A 92 9.06 -14.28 -12.99
N LEU A 93 8.54 -13.21 -13.62
CA LEU A 93 9.27 -12.40 -14.58
C LEU A 93 10.51 -11.72 -13.97
N PRO A 94 11.53 -11.37 -14.78
CA PRO A 94 12.71 -10.64 -14.32
C PRO A 94 12.39 -9.26 -13.73
N MET A 95 13.11 -8.85 -12.69
CA MET A 95 12.98 -7.50 -12.10
C MET A 95 13.38 -6.39 -13.07
N GLU A 96 14.31 -6.67 -13.97
CA GLU A 96 14.76 -5.76 -15.03
C GLU A 96 13.61 -5.38 -15.96
N ASP A 97 12.84 -6.37 -16.40
CA ASP A 97 11.67 -6.18 -17.27
C ASP A 97 10.59 -5.38 -16.53
N TYR A 98 10.40 -5.67 -15.23
CA TYR A 98 9.47 -4.94 -14.39
C TYR A 98 9.90 -3.48 -14.22
N ALA A 99 11.16 -3.21 -13.93
CA ALA A 99 11.68 -1.85 -13.81
C ALA A 99 11.52 -1.05 -15.11
N GLN A 100 11.68 -1.68 -16.27
CA GLN A 100 11.42 -1.06 -17.56
C GLN A 100 9.93 -0.75 -17.73
N TRP A 101 9.07 -1.72 -17.52
CA TRP A 101 7.63 -1.56 -17.61
C TRP A 101 7.11 -0.44 -16.70
N LEU A 102 7.60 -0.35 -15.45
CA LEU A 102 7.23 0.72 -14.52
C LEU A 102 7.60 2.12 -15.06
N ARG A 103 8.77 2.28 -15.67
CA ARG A 103 9.15 3.58 -16.26
C ARG A 103 8.19 4.02 -17.35
N GLU A 104 7.73 3.09 -18.17
CA GLU A 104 6.75 3.35 -19.24
C GLU A 104 5.38 3.68 -18.65
N MET A 105 4.92 2.90 -17.66
CA MET A 105 3.61 3.10 -17.04
C MET A 105 3.52 4.39 -16.23
N ASN A 106 4.56 4.73 -15.47
CA ASN A 106 4.61 5.95 -14.67
C ASN A 106 4.72 7.25 -15.50
N ALA A 107 5.02 7.14 -16.78
CA ALA A 107 5.03 8.29 -17.69
C ALA A 107 3.62 8.66 -18.21
N ASP A 108 2.64 7.77 -18.12
CA ASP A 108 1.27 8.00 -18.59
C ASP A 108 0.37 8.49 -17.43
N PRO A 109 -0.16 9.73 -17.51
CA PRO A 109 -1.04 10.26 -16.44
C PRO A 109 -2.34 9.48 -16.23
N ARG A 110 -2.72 8.57 -17.15
CA ARG A 110 -3.88 7.70 -16.97
C ARG A 110 -3.62 6.54 -16.04
N ASN A 111 -2.38 6.29 -15.67
CA ASN A 111 -1.97 5.26 -14.75
C ASN A 111 -1.66 5.87 -13.37
N ALA A 112 -2.06 5.22 -12.28
CA ALA A 112 -1.53 5.55 -10.97
C ALA A 112 -0.01 5.36 -10.96
N ARG A 113 0.72 6.30 -10.32
CA ARG A 113 2.17 6.16 -10.13
C ARG A 113 2.45 4.93 -9.26
N VAL A 114 3.30 4.03 -9.71
CA VAL A 114 3.73 2.88 -8.93
C VAL A 114 5.12 3.12 -8.36
N VAL A 115 5.24 3.09 -7.04
CA VAL A 115 6.51 3.02 -6.30
C VAL A 115 6.68 1.57 -5.86
N ALA A 116 7.74 0.89 -6.26
CA ALA A 116 7.85 -0.56 -6.08
C ALA A 116 9.17 -0.98 -5.42
N THR A 117 9.14 -2.17 -4.78
CA THR A 117 10.32 -2.83 -4.20
C THR A 117 10.98 -3.84 -5.15
N GLY A 118 10.37 -4.10 -6.30
CA GLY A 118 10.70 -5.31 -7.06
C GLY A 118 10.28 -6.57 -6.30
N LYS A 119 10.98 -7.67 -6.54
CA LYS A 119 10.72 -8.93 -5.78
C LYS A 119 11.20 -8.78 -4.34
N TYR A 120 10.38 -9.27 -3.40
CA TYR A 120 10.83 -9.35 -2.00
C TYR A 120 12.01 -10.31 -1.83
N ILE A 121 12.80 -10.10 -0.78
CA ILE A 121 13.95 -10.95 -0.44
C ILE A 121 13.52 -11.95 0.63
N ASP A 122 13.77 -13.23 0.42
CA ASP A 122 13.55 -14.31 1.39
C ASP A 122 14.56 -15.43 1.17
N ILE A 123 14.46 -16.48 1.98
CA ILE A 123 15.29 -17.70 1.90
C ILE A 123 14.54 -18.84 1.23
N ALA A 124 15.26 -19.87 0.84
CA ALA A 124 14.68 -21.07 0.23
C ALA A 124 13.65 -21.74 1.16
N GLY A 125 12.47 -22.00 0.63
CA GLY A 125 11.33 -22.55 1.39
C GLY A 125 10.61 -21.57 2.31
N GLY A 126 11.01 -20.31 2.30
CA GLY A 126 10.35 -19.22 3.03
C GLY A 126 9.06 -18.73 2.38
N TYR A 127 8.55 -17.57 2.83
CA TYR A 127 7.32 -16.97 2.35
C TYR A 127 7.36 -16.75 0.84
N GLY A 128 6.44 -17.41 0.09
CA GLY A 128 6.40 -17.33 -1.38
C GLY A 128 7.61 -17.91 -2.13
N CYS A 129 8.58 -18.48 -1.42
CA CYS A 129 9.76 -19.15 -1.97
C CYS A 129 9.67 -20.66 -1.80
N GLY A 130 8.53 -21.26 -2.19
CA GLY A 130 8.27 -22.69 -2.07
C GLY A 130 9.27 -23.59 -2.79
N PRO A 131 9.13 -24.93 -2.68
CA PRO A 131 10.15 -25.88 -3.14
C PRO A 131 10.27 -25.99 -4.66
N GLU A 132 9.33 -25.44 -5.42
CA GLU A 132 9.37 -25.46 -6.88
C GLU A 132 10.00 -24.17 -7.44
N PRO A 133 11.24 -24.19 -7.97
CA PRO A 133 11.92 -22.99 -8.45
C PRO A 133 11.15 -22.20 -9.52
N SER A 134 10.35 -22.88 -10.35
CA SER A 134 9.54 -22.26 -11.39
C SER A 134 8.36 -21.44 -10.88
N LYS A 135 8.02 -21.57 -9.60
CA LYS A 135 6.92 -20.85 -8.94
C LYS A 135 7.41 -19.85 -7.88
N VAL A 136 8.72 -19.67 -7.78
CA VAL A 136 9.30 -18.74 -6.82
C VAL A 136 9.12 -17.32 -7.32
N VAL A 137 8.35 -16.53 -6.59
CA VAL A 137 8.12 -15.12 -6.91
C VAL A 137 9.05 -14.16 -6.15
N GLY A 138 9.75 -14.61 -5.09
CA GLY A 138 10.75 -13.85 -4.35
C GLY A 138 12.17 -14.02 -4.88
N ASN A 139 13.09 -13.21 -4.37
CA ASN A 139 14.53 -13.37 -4.51
C ASN A 139 15.04 -14.25 -3.38
N VAL A 140 15.49 -15.47 -3.71
CA VAL A 140 16.04 -16.40 -2.73
C VAL A 140 17.50 -16.07 -2.48
N VAL A 141 17.88 -15.87 -1.22
CA VAL A 141 19.25 -15.63 -0.78
C VAL A 141 19.66 -16.67 0.27
N ALA A 142 20.92 -17.10 0.25
CA ALA A 142 21.45 -18.11 1.17
C ALA A 142 22.57 -17.54 2.07
N THR A 143 23.22 -16.46 1.68
CA THR A 143 24.32 -15.84 2.41
C THR A 143 24.10 -14.35 2.61
N LEU A 144 24.80 -13.75 3.59
CA LEU A 144 24.75 -12.30 3.85
C LEU A 144 25.26 -11.50 2.63
N GLU A 145 26.23 -12.06 1.91
CA GLU A 145 26.78 -11.43 0.69
C GLU A 145 25.72 -11.39 -0.43
N GLU A 146 25.02 -12.52 -0.66
CA GLU A 146 23.93 -12.55 -1.64
C GLU A 146 22.79 -11.60 -1.27
N ALA A 147 22.44 -11.52 0.02
CA ALA A 147 21.41 -10.60 0.49
C ALA A 147 21.78 -9.13 0.20
N ARG A 148 23.01 -8.71 0.54
CA ARG A 148 23.50 -7.36 0.21
C ARG A 148 23.59 -7.10 -1.30
N ALA A 149 24.06 -8.08 -2.07
CA ALA A 149 24.11 -7.97 -3.53
C ALA A 149 22.71 -7.80 -4.14
N MET A 150 21.69 -8.47 -3.59
CA MET A 150 20.32 -8.32 -4.05
C MET A 150 19.74 -6.94 -3.75
N VAL A 151 20.05 -6.34 -2.59
CA VAL A 151 19.68 -4.96 -2.27
C VAL A 151 20.32 -3.99 -3.28
N LYS A 152 21.62 -4.14 -3.56
CA LYS A 152 22.32 -3.32 -4.57
C LYS A 152 21.69 -3.46 -5.94
N LYS A 153 21.37 -4.68 -6.36
CA LYS A 153 20.69 -4.94 -7.63
C LYS A 153 19.35 -4.19 -7.71
N ALA A 154 18.55 -4.24 -6.65
CA ALA A 154 17.28 -3.52 -6.60
C ALA A 154 17.48 -2.00 -6.69
N HIS A 155 18.45 -1.46 -5.94
CA HIS A 155 18.84 -0.04 -6.01
C HIS A 155 19.25 0.38 -7.41
N ASP A 156 20.12 -0.39 -8.07
CA ASP A 156 20.63 -0.09 -9.42
C ASP A 156 19.52 -0.13 -10.49
N LEU A 157 18.47 -0.91 -10.27
CA LEU A 157 17.26 -0.92 -11.10
C LEU A 157 16.31 0.26 -10.81
N GLY A 158 16.58 1.05 -9.77
CA GLY A 158 15.81 2.24 -9.39
C GLY A 158 14.67 1.96 -8.41
N PHE A 159 14.64 0.82 -7.75
CA PHE A 159 13.68 0.57 -6.67
C PHE A 159 14.11 1.31 -5.40
N PRO A 160 13.22 2.13 -4.78
CA PRO A 160 13.57 2.97 -3.63
C PRO A 160 13.52 2.25 -2.29
N GLY A 161 13.13 0.99 -2.26
CA GLY A 161 13.01 0.20 -1.05
C GLY A 161 13.00 -1.30 -1.30
N ILE A 162 13.04 -2.06 -0.21
CA ILE A 162 13.02 -3.53 -0.20
C ILE A 162 11.85 -4.02 0.65
N LYS A 163 11.15 -5.05 0.18
CA LYS A 163 10.25 -5.88 1.00
C LYS A 163 11.02 -7.12 1.44
N ILE A 164 11.03 -7.38 2.75
CA ILE A 164 11.53 -8.63 3.32
C ILE A 164 10.35 -9.60 3.47
N GLY A 165 10.44 -10.78 2.86
CA GLY A 165 9.55 -11.90 3.11
C GLY A 165 9.97 -12.62 4.39
N ILE A 166 9.01 -13.10 5.16
CA ILE A 166 9.27 -13.97 6.30
C ILE A 166 8.09 -14.91 6.52
N SER A 167 8.39 -16.17 6.78
CA SER A 167 7.38 -17.19 7.10
C SER A 167 6.88 -16.98 8.52
N ASP A 168 5.80 -16.23 8.67
CA ASP A 168 5.17 -15.97 9.95
C ASP A 168 3.96 -16.86 10.15
N GLY A 169 3.90 -17.52 11.31
CA GLY A 169 2.79 -18.41 11.66
C GLY A 169 2.66 -19.68 10.80
N MET A 170 3.66 -20.02 9.99
CA MET A 170 3.70 -21.25 9.18
C MET A 170 4.52 -22.32 9.90
N PRO A 171 3.89 -23.34 10.54
CA PRO A 171 4.63 -24.38 11.25
C PRO A 171 5.60 -25.12 10.34
N GLY A 172 6.89 -25.15 10.73
CA GLY A 172 7.94 -25.88 10.01
C GLY A 172 8.52 -25.16 8.79
N ALA A 173 8.05 -23.97 8.43
CA ALA A 173 8.69 -23.16 7.41
C ALA A 173 10.00 -22.55 7.95
N PRO A 174 11.07 -22.49 7.12
CA PRO A 174 12.32 -21.90 7.54
C PRO A 174 12.16 -20.40 7.73
N ARG A 175 12.91 -19.84 8.69
CA ARG A 175 12.91 -18.42 8.98
C ARG A 175 14.28 -17.82 8.65
N MET A 176 14.29 -16.63 8.06
CA MET A 176 15.50 -15.86 7.84
C MET A 176 16.19 -15.54 9.17
N SER A 177 17.53 -15.62 9.22
CA SER A 177 18.27 -15.31 10.44
C SER A 177 18.26 -13.82 10.75
N ASP A 178 18.39 -13.48 12.03
CA ASP A 178 18.44 -12.09 12.50
C ASP A 178 19.63 -11.33 11.88
N GLU A 179 20.78 -12.00 11.68
CA GLU A 179 21.95 -11.41 11.02
C GLU A 179 21.66 -11.08 9.53
N MET A 180 20.87 -11.92 8.84
CA MET A 180 20.51 -11.67 7.45
C MET A 180 19.53 -10.50 7.33
N ILE A 181 18.52 -10.42 8.20
CA ILE A 181 17.59 -9.29 8.29
C ILE A 181 18.38 -8.00 8.52
N ALA A 182 19.29 -8.00 9.51
CA ALA A 182 20.13 -6.84 9.82
C ALA A 182 21.03 -6.45 8.64
N ALA A 183 21.59 -7.44 7.90
CA ALA A 183 22.42 -7.16 6.72
C ALA A 183 21.65 -6.50 5.59
N ILE A 184 20.40 -6.92 5.34
CA ILE A 184 19.50 -6.31 4.34
C ILE A 184 19.19 -4.85 4.77
N CYS A 185 18.75 -4.65 6.00
CA CYS A 185 18.38 -3.33 6.51
C CYS A 185 19.57 -2.35 6.52
N ASP A 186 20.75 -2.83 6.92
CA ASP A 186 21.99 -2.04 6.93
C ASP A 186 22.40 -1.60 5.51
N GLU A 187 22.35 -2.51 4.53
CA GLU A 187 22.64 -2.18 3.13
C GLU A 187 21.63 -1.19 2.56
N CYS A 188 20.32 -1.38 2.84
CA CYS A 188 19.29 -0.42 2.46
C CYS A 188 19.56 0.96 3.04
N LYS A 189 19.91 1.04 4.32
CA LYS A 189 20.24 2.31 5.00
C LYS A 189 21.43 3.00 4.34
N GLN A 190 22.50 2.26 3.99
CA GLN A 190 23.67 2.83 3.30
C GLN A 190 23.34 3.39 1.92
N LEU A 191 22.38 2.81 1.23
CA LEU A 191 21.92 3.22 -0.10
C LEU A 191 20.75 4.24 -0.05
N GLY A 192 20.30 4.66 1.14
CA GLY A 192 19.16 5.58 1.29
C GLY A 192 17.81 4.96 0.93
N MET A 193 17.69 3.64 0.99
CA MET A 193 16.46 2.88 0.71
C MET A 193 15.69 2.62 2.01
N TRP A 194 14.36 2.59 1.91
CA TRP A 194 13.50 2.13 3.00
C TRP A 194 13.32 0.60 2.97
N THR A 195 12.88 0.03 4.09
CA THR A 195 12.62 -1.41 4.23
C THR A 195 11.24 -1.66 4.83
N ALA A 196 10.46 -2.50 4.17
CA ALA A 196 9.21 -3.05 4.68
C ALA A 196 9.34 -4.55 4.90
N CYS A 197 8.47 -5.14 5.73
CA CYS A 197 8.46 -6.59 5.93
C CYS A 197 7.04 -7.17 5.87
N HIS A 198 6.94 -8.46 5.49
CA HIS A 198 5.74 -9.24 5.76
C HIS A 198 5.74 -9.63 7.23
N ILE A 199 4.65 -9.37 7.94
CA ILE A 199 4.47 -9.82 9.34
C ILE A 199 3.01 -10.16 9.61
N GLY A 200 2.76 -11.12 10.47
CA GLY A 200 1.42 -11.45 10.96
C GLY A 200 1.32 -11.36 12.48
N LEU A 201 2.45 -11.47 13.20
CA LEU A 201 2.51 -11.52 14.67
C LEU A 201 3.53 -10.53 15.24
N SER A 202 3.25 -10.05 16.44
CA SER A 202 4.11 -9.10 17.16
C SER A 202 5.49 -9.66 17.49
N GLU A 203 5.65 -10.98 17.70
CA GLU A 203 6.95 -11.61 17.90
C GLU A 203 7.85 -11.45 16.67
N THR A 204 7.30 -11.69 15.49
CA THR A 204 8.02 -11.49 14.23
C THR A 204 8.34 -10.03 13.99
N LEU A 205 7.40 -9.13 14.29
CA LEU A 205 7.62 -7.70 14.20
C LEU A 205 8.77 -7.25 15.13
N GLN A 206 8.85 -7.76 16.36
CA GLN A 206 9.96 -7.44 17.28
C GLN A 206 11.33 -7.78 16.66
N THR A 207 11.43 -8.94 15.99
CA THR A 207 12.66 -9.32 15.28
C THR A 207 13.01 -8.34 14.16
N MET A 208 12.00 -7.96 13.36
CA MET A 208 12.18 -7.03 12.24
C MET A 208 12.59 -5.63 12.73
N VAL A 209 11.96 -5.14 13.81
CA VAL A 209 12.30 -3.85 14.45
C VAL A 209 13.72 -3.86 14.98
N THR A 210 14.16 -4.98 15.57
CA THR A 210 15.54 -5.18 16.03
C THR A 210 16.51 -5.18 14.84
N GLY A 211 16.13 -5.81 13.73
CA GLY A 211 16.91 -5.86 12.49
C GLY A 211 17.04 -4.53 11.76
N GLY A 212 16.18 -3.53 12.08
CA GLY A 212 16.33 -2.16 11.56
C GLY A 212 15.41 -1.81 10.39
N ILE A 213 14.24 -2.43 10.28
CA ILE A 213 13.22 -2.02 9.29
C ILE A 213 12.79 -0.57 9.51
N THR A 214 12.27 0.07 8.46
CA THR A 214 11.74 1.43 8.53
C THR A 214 10.21 1.48 8.61
N GLU A 215 9.56 0.38 8.23
CA GLU A 215 8.09 0.27 8.30
C GLU A 215 7.62 -1.19 8.33
N THR A 216 6.38 -1.39 8.73
CA THR A 216 5.71 -2.69 8.63
C THR A 216 5.00 -2.81 7.28
N GLY A 217 4.80 -4.05 6.77
CA GLY A 217 3.91 -4.27 5.65
C GLY A 217 2.47 -4.57 6.08
N HIS A 218 2.27 -4.83 7.36
CA HIS A 218 0.97 -5.14 7.95
C HIS A 218 0.93 -4.69 9.41
N THR A 219 -0.26 -4.59 9.97
CA THR A 219 -0.47 -4.49 11.41
C THR A 219 -0.55 -5.90 12.01
N PRO A 220 0.16 -6.24 13.11
CA PRO A 220 0.06 -7.56 13.75
C PRO A 220 -1.36 -7.95 14.14
N GLY A 221 -1.73 -9.20 13.89
CA GLY A 221 -3.05 -9.76 14.19
C GLY A 221 -3.22 -10.26 15.63
N ASP A 222 -2.22 -10.11 16.48
CA ASP A 222 -2.22 -10.36 17.94
C ASP A 222 -2.00 -9.06 18.71
N GLU A 223 -2.10 -9.09 20.02
CA GLU A 223 -1.89 -7.91 20.87
C GLU A 223 -0.41 -7.54 20.94
N MET A 224 -0.06 -6.34 20.49
CA MET A 224 1.32 -5.83 20.54
C MET A 224 1.71 -5.46 21.98
N PRO A 225 2.90 -5.89 22.48
CA PRO A 225 3.46 -5.37 23.72
C PRO A 225 3.67 -3.86 23.66
N GLN A 226 3.39 -3.13 24.75
CA GLN A 226 3.61 -1.68 24.78
C GLN A 226 5.06 -1.29 24.52
N ALA A 227 6.00 -2.08 25.04
CA ALA A 227 7.44 -1.84 24.81
C ALA A 227 7.82 -1.88 23.30
N LEU A 228 7.17 -2.75 22.51
CA LEU A 228 7.38 -2.81 21.06
C LEU A 228 6.81 -1.54 20.37
N ILE A 229 5.62 -1.11 20.78
CA ILE A 229 5.02 0.14 20.30
C ILE A 229 5.96 1.33 20.59
N ASP A 230 6.43 1.45 21.81
CA ASP A 230 7.31 2.55 22.24
C ASP A 230 8.64 2.52 21.48
N GLU A 231 9.21 1.34 21.25
CA GLU A 231 10.43 1.15 20.45
C GLU A 231 10.24 1.59 19.00
N MET A 232 9.11 1.18 18.37
CA MET A 232 8.81 1.58 17.00
C MET A 232 8.65 3.09 16.87
N VAL A 233 7.93 3.72 17.79
CA VAL A 233 7.75 5.19 17.82
C VAL A 233 9.09 5.89 17.99
N GLN A 234 9.92 5.43 18.92
CA GLN A 234 11.27 6.00 19.14
C GLN A 234 12.16 5.88 17.89
N LYS A 235 12.05 4.78 17.16
CA LYS A 235 12.82 4.53 15.93
C LYS A 235 12.20 5.22 14.69
N GLY A 236 10.99 5.79 14.80
CA GLY A 236 10.26 6.40 13.68
C GLY A 236 9.76 5.39 12.65
N ILE A 237 9.54 4.13 13.05
CA ILE A 237 9.02 3.07 12.19
C ILE A 237 7.53 3.33 11.94
N ALA A 238 7.11 3.35 10.67
CA ALA A 238 5.70 3.51 10.30
C ALA A 238 4.96 2.16 10.35
N MET A 239 3.64 2.23 10.57
CA MET A 239 2.75 1.05 10.57
C MET A 239 1.75 1.13 9.43
N ASP A 240 1.66 0.06 8.64
CA ASP A 240 0.70 -0.12 7.57
C ASP A 240 -0.59 -0.76 8.10
N THR A 241 -1.78 -0.31 7.66
CA THR A 241 -3.06 -0.78 8.21
C THR A 241 -3.38 -2.21 7.84
N THR A 242 -3.68 -2.48 6.59
CA THR A 242 -4.09 -3.79 6.02
C THR A 242 -5.12 -4.59 6.84
N VAL A 243 -6.05 -3.90 7.52
CA VAL A 243 -7.10 -4.54 8.33
C VAL A 243 -8.13 -5.24 7.45
N GLY A 244 -8.48 -4.59 6.34
CA GLY A 244 -9.49 -5.06 5.41
C GLY A 244 -10.90 -5.09 5.99
N ASP A 245 -11.83 -5.66 5.23
CA ASP A 245 -13.20 -5.90 5.72
C ASP A 245 -13.29 -7.32 6.33
N PRO A 246 -13.44 -7.44 7.66
CA PRO A 246 -13.52 -8.74 8.32
C PRO A 246 -14.78 -9.54 7.97
N ASP A 247 -15.82 -8.89 7.45
CA ASP A 247 -17.07 -9.52 7.05
C ASP A 247 -17.11 -9.87 5.54
N LYS A 248 -16.17 -9.34 4.74
CA LYS A 248 -16.05 -9.69 3.32
C LYS A 248 -15.56 -11.14 3.19
N ASP A 249 -16.33 -11.97 2.49
CA ASP A 249 -15.88 -13.32 2.14
C ASP A 249 -14.80 -13.22 1.06
N MET A 250 -13.57 -13.44 1.45
CA MET A 250 -12.41 -13.45 0.54
C MET A 250 -12.20 -14.81 -0.13
N GLY A 251 -13.09 -15.77 0.12
CA GLY A 251 -12.88 -17.15 -0.30
C GLY A 251 -11.71 -17.85 0.43
N PRO A 252 -11.40 -19.09 0.09
CA PRO A 252 -10.23 -19.77 0.64
C PRO A 252 -8.92 -19.10 0.17
N PRO A 253 -7.88 -19.09 1.01
CA PRO A 253 -6.56 -18.55 0.64
C PRO A 253 -6.05 -19.11 -0.69
N PRO A 254 -5.26 -18.37 -1.48
CA PRO A 254 -4.79 -18.80 -2.83
C PRO A 254 -4.03 -20.10 -2.82
N GLY A 255 -3.70 -20.85 -2.01
CA GLY A 255 -3.12 -22.19 -1.99
C GLY A 255 -4.10 -23.30 -1.63
N MET A 256 -5.35 -22.94 -1.22
CA MET A 256 -6.40 -23.87 -0.84
C MET A 256 -7.54 -23.98 -1.86
N MET A 257 -7.45 -23.28 -2.97
CA MET A 257 -8.44 -23.38 -4.05
C MET A 257 -8.35 -24.76 -4.73
N PRO A 258 -9.47 -25.41 -5.05
CA PRO A 258 -9.46 -26.58 -5.91
C PRO A 258 -8.86 -26.21 -7.28
N GLY A 259 -7.68 -26.70 -7.59
CA GLY A 259 -6.92 -26.38 -8.80
C GLY A 259 -5.80 -25.37 -8.65
N GLY A 260 -5.57 -24.77 -7.46
CA GLY A 260 -4.36 -24.00 -7.14
C GLY A 260 -3.12 -24.89 -7.02
N PRO A 261 -1.89 -24.33 -7.03
CA PRO A 261 -0.61 -25.08 -7.06
C PRO A 261 -0.35 -26.03 -5.87
N GLY A 262 -1.34 -26.35 -5.05
CA GLY A 262 -1.31 -27.34 -3.97
C GLY A 262 -2.58 -28.19 -3.83
N GLY A 263 -3.62 -27.98 -4.67
CA GLY A 263 -4.96 -28.52 -4.53
C GLY A 263 -5.38 -29.56 -5.59
N GLY A 264 -4.46 -30.28 -6.23
CA GLY A 264 -4.80 -31.37 -7.15
C GLY A 264 -5.29 -32.62 -6.39
N PRO A 265 -6.24 -33.42 -6.96
CA PRO A 265 -6.61 -34.72 -6.39
C PRO A 265 -5.43 -35.66 -6.57
N GLY A 266 -4.59 -35.82 -5.53
CA GLY A 266 -3.42 -36.70 -5.54
C GLY A 266 -2.16 -36.14 -4.89
N GLY A 267 -2.17 -34.90 -4.38
CA GLY A 267 -1.08 -34.38 -3.54
C GLY A 267 -1.04 -35.11 -2.18
N PRO A 268 0.14 -35.27 -1.52
CA PRO A 268 0.25 -35.94 -0.24
C PRO A 268 -0.44 -35.16 0.88
N GLY A 269 -1.77 -35.26 0.98
CA GLY A 269 -2.61 -34.59 2.00
C GLY A 269 -4.09 -34.45 1.64
N GLY A 270 -4.50 -34.74 0.40
CA GLY A 270 -5.84 -34.45 -0.10
C GLY A 270 -6.75 -35.70 -0.30
N GLY A 271 -6.97 -36.52 0.75
CA GLY A 271 -8.02 -37.53 0.73
C GLY A 271 -8.88 -37.38 1.99
N PRO A 272 -10.21 -37.64 1.92
CA PRO A 272 -11.04 -37.66 3.13
C PRO A 272 -10.57 -38.89 3.96
N GLY A 273 -9.81 -38.64 5.03
CA GLY A 273 -9.41 -39.64 6.01
C GLY A 273 -7.91 -39.81 6.28
N GLY A 274 -7.03 -38.93 5.79
CA GLY A 274 -5.62 -38.94 6.19
C GLY A 274 -5.44 -38.32 7.60
N PRO A 275 -4.52 -38.84 8.47
CA PRO A 275 -4.25 -38.31 9.79
C PRO A 275 -3.48 -36.98 9.73
N GLY A 276 -4.10 -35.93 9.24
CA GLY A 276 -3.48 -34.62 9.04
C GLY A 276 -4.36 -33.62 8.32
N GLY A 277 -5.54 -34.02 7.83
CA GLY A 277 -6.53 -33.11 7.30
C GLY A 277 -7.09 -32.24 8.41
N MET A 278 -6.55 -31.01 8.58
CA MET A 278 -7.25 -29.97 9.30
C MET A 278 -8.60 -29.80 8.60
N MET A 279 -9.69 -30.18 9.30
CA MET A 279 -11.03 -29.89 8.82
C MET A 279 -11.13 -28.37 8.70
N PHE A 280 -11.29 -27.91 7.48
CA PHE A 280 -11.59 -26.50 7.19
C PHE A 280 -12.93 -26.16 7.82
N ASP A 281 -12.93 -25.46 8.94
CA ASP A 281 -14.12 -24.91 9.57
C ASP A 281 -14.24 -23.43 9.18
N PRO A 282 -15.12 -23.07 8.23
CA PRO A 282 -15.28 -21.69 7.79
C PRO A 282 -15.70 -20.75 8.91
N LYS A 283 -16.46 -21.25 9.90
CA LYS A 283 -16.90 -20.44 11.05
C LYS A 283 -15.72 -20.13 11.97
N ALA A 284 -14.91 -21.12 12.30
CA ALA A 284 -13.72 -20.92 13.12
C ALA A 284 -12.72 -19.94 12.45
N MET A 285 -12.56 -20.02 11.12
CA MET A 285 -11.74 -19.06 10.38
C MET A 285 -12.33 -17.66 10.38
N ALA A 286 -13.63 -17.50 10.18
CA ALA A 286 -14.29 -16.20 10.23
C ALA A 286 -14.14 -15.55 11.62
N GLU A 287 -14.32 -16.33 12.69
CA GLU A 287 -14.12 -15.85 14.06
C GLU A 287 -12.65 -15.46 14.32
N LYS A 288 -11.70 -16.27 13.87
CA LYS A 288 -10.27 -15.93 13.95
C LYS A 288 -9.95 -14.62 13.23
N LYS A 289 -10.48 -14.44 12.01
CA LYS A 289 -10.30 -13.21 11.22
C LYS A 289 -10.87 -11.99 11.94
N LYS A 290 -12.08 -12.10 12.52
CA LYS A 290 -12.69 -11.02 13.31
C LYS A 290 -11.86 -10.67 14.54
N GLN A 291 -11.34 -11.68 15.23
CA GLN A 291 -10.47 -11.47 16.39
C GLN A 291 -9.15 -10.79 16.00
N GLN A 292 -8.53 -11.21 14.88
CA GLN A 292 -7.34 -10.56 14.33
C GLN A 292 -7.61 -9.10 13.98
N ALA A 293 -8.68 -8.80 13.23
CA ALA A 293 -9.08 -7.44 12.89
C ALA A 293 -9.33 -6.57 14.13
N LYS A 294 -9.85 -7.16 15.22
CA LYS A 294 -10.00 -6.45 16.49
C LYS A 294 -8.66 -6.09 17.11
N HIS A 295 -7.69 -7.03 17.14
CA HIS A 295 -6.34 -6.74 17.64
C HIS A 295 -5.64 -5.70 16.77
N MET A 296 -5.71 -5.82 15.44
CA MET A 296 -5.12 -4.86 14.51
C MET A 296 -5.63 -3.44 14.77
N ARG A 297 -6.96 -3.25 14.89
CA ARG A 297 -7.55 -1.94 15.19
C ARG A 297 -7.09 -1.39 16.54
N GLU A 298 -7.03 -2.22 17.58
CA GLU A 298 -6.54 -1.82 18.90
C GLU A 298 -5.04 -1.47 18.87
N ASN A 299 -4.23 -2.22 18.13
CA ASN A 299 -2.81 -1.92 17.93
C ASN A 299 -2.62 -0.58 17.21
N LEU A 300 -3.41 -0.30 16.16
CA LEU A 300 -3.39 0.99 15.45
C LEU A 300 -3.75 2.15 16.38
N ARG A 301 -4.80 1.99 17.21
CA ARG A 301 -5.17 3.01 18.20
C ARG A 301 -4.02 3.30 19.17
N ARG A 302 -3.49 2.26 19.81
CA ARG A 302 -2.38 2.39 20.79
C ARG A 302 -1.11 2.96 20.15
N PHE A 303 -0.82 2.56 18.92
CA PHE A 303 0.32 3.08 18.18
C PHE A 303 0.17 4.57 17.85
N TYR A 304 -1.03 4.99 17.42
CA TYR A 304 -1.34 6.40 17.20
C TYR A 304 -1.24 7.22 18.50
N GLU A 305 -1.83 6.74 19.60
CA GLU A 305 -1.77 7.40 20.91
C GLU A 305 -0.33 7.56 21.45
N ALA A 306 0.54 6.63 21.11
CA ALA A 306 1.97 6.72 21.40
C ALA A 306 2.74 7.70 20.48
N GLY A 307 2.07 8.29 19.48
CA GLY A 307 2.68 9.21 18.50
C GLY A 307 3.25 8.53 17.25
N GLY A 308 2.88 7.27 17.00
CA GLY A 308 3.30 6.51 15.82
C GLY A 308 2.65 6.99 14.52
N LYS A 309 3.38 6.85 13.42
CA LYS A 309 2.91 7.18 12.08
C LYS A 309 2.21 5.99 11.43
N ILE A 310 0.95 6.16 11.04
CA ILE A 310 0.16 5.15 10.34
C ILE A 310 0.02 5.54 8.87
N VAL A 311 0.05 4.54 7.98
CA VAL A 311 -0.25 4.68 6.55
C VAL A 311 -1.29 3.66 6.13
N ILE A 312 -2.10 4.01 5.14
CA ILE A 312 -3.11 3.09 4.60
C ILE A 312 -2.46 2.15 3.60
N GLY A 313 -2.75 0.86 3.74
CA GLY A 313 -2.49 -0.16 2.74
C GLY A 313 -3.63 -1.16 2.69
N THR A 314 -3.99 -1.62 1.50
CA THR A 314 -5.09 -2.59 1.30
C THR A 314 -4.62 -4.02 1.17
N ASP A 315 -3.36 -4.23 0.79
CA ASP A 315 -2.83 -5.54 0.36
C ASP A 315 -3.65 -6.15 -0.79
N LEU A 316 -4.17 -5.30 -1.70
CA LEU A 316 -4.93 -5.79 -2.86
C LEU A 316 -4.00 -6.57 -3.79
N ILE A 317 -4.25 -7.88 -3.89
CA ILE A 317 -3.43 -8.82 -4.66
C ILE A 317 -4.14 -9.25 -5.95
N HIS A 318 -5.37 -9.71 -5.82
CA HIS A 318 -6.16 -10.26 -6.91
C HIS A 318 -7.52 -9.60 -6.96
N SER A 319 -7.95 -9.24 -8.16
CA SER A 319 -9.31 -8.79 -8.40
C SER A 319 -9.82 -9.31 -9.74
N THR A 320 -11.06 -9.76 -9.76
CA THR A 320 -11.79 -10.04 -11.00
C THR A 320 -12.41 -8.77 -11.58
N ASP A 321 -12.54 -7.72 -10.76
CA ASP A 321 -13.10 -6.44 -11.14
C ASP A 321 -12.33 -5.28 -10.49
N PHE A 322 -11.18 -4.94 -11.07
CA PHE A 322 -10.34 -3.84 -10.59
C PHE A 322 -11.08 -2.50 -10.52
N MET A 323 -12.08 -2.27 -11.37
CA MET A 323 -12.85 -1.01 -11.30
C MET A 323 -13.65 -0.85 -10.01
N LYS A 324 -13.95 -1.96 -9.32
CA LYS A 324 -14.63 -1.94 -8.02
C LYS A 324 -13.67 -2.04 -6.83
N ASP A 325 -12.56 -2.75 -6.99
CA ASP A 325 -11.68 -3.08 -5.87
C ASP A 325 -10.48 -2.12 -5.77
N ALA A 326 -9.95 -1.62 -6.90
CA ALA A 326 -8.89 -0.62 -6.92
C ALA A 326 -9.49 0.80 -6.75
N VAL A 327 -9.88 1.13 -5.52
CA VAL A 327 -10.57 2.36 -5.11
C VAL A 327 -9.87 2.97 -3.91
N ILE A 328 -10.28 4.18 -3.51
CA ILE A 328 -9.82 4.78 -2.25
C ILE A 328 -10.18 3.86 -1.09
N PRO A 329 -9.22 3.53 -0.20
CA PRO A 329 -9.41 2.55 0.88
C PRO A 329 -10.30 3.09 2.01
N THR A 330 -11.56 3.40 1.73
CA THR A 330 -12.50 3.98 2.72
C THR A 330 -12.80 3.06 3.89
N VAL A 331 -12.65 1.74 3.72
CA VAL A 331 -12.77 0.75 4.80
C VAL A 331 -11.66 0.95 5.83
N GLU A 332 -10.42 1.09 5.37
CA GLU A 332 -9.26 1.36 6.25
C GLU A 332 -9.43 2.70 6.99
N LEU A 333 -9.85 3.75 6.27
CA LEU A 333 -10.12 5.06 6.87
C LEU A 333 -11.18 4.99 7.96
N ARG A 334 -12.28 4.24 7.74
CA ARG A 334 -13.34 4.05 8.74
C ARG A 334 -12.81 3.34 9.99
N HIS A 335 -11.99 2.30 9.83
CA HIS A 335 -11.38 1.61 10.97
C HIS A 335 -10.56 2.57 11.85
N LEU A 336 -9.81 3.49 11.25
CA LEU A 336 -9.02 4.48 12.00
C LEU A 336 -9.92 5.41 12.81
N VAL A 337 -10.99 5.93 12.20
CA VAL A 337 -11.94 6.82 12.90
C VAL A 337 -12.73 6.07 13.98
N GLU A 338 -13.17 4.84 13.73
CA GLU A 338 -13.87 3.98 14.69
C GLU A 338 -13.07 3.71 15.97
N VAL A 339 -11.74 3.69 15.88
CA VAL A 339 -10.87 3.53 17.04
C VAL A 339 -10.41 4.85 17.66
N GLY A 340 -10.98 5.98 17.21
CA GLY A 340 -10.78 7.30 17.81
C GLY A 340 -9.65 8.13 17.21
N ILE A 341 -9.08 7.72 16.07
CA ILE A 341 -8.14 8.58 15.33
C ILE A 341 -8.96 9.71 14.67
N PRO A 342 -8.57 10.98 14.85
CA PRO A 342 -9.31 12.10 14.29
C PRO A 342 -9.44 12.01 12.76
N PHE A 343 -10.59 12.40 12.24
CA PHE A 343 -10.90 12.39 10.80
C PHE A 343 -9.79 12.97 9.90
N GLN A 344 -9.25 14.13 10.26
CA GLN A 344 -8.17 14.75 9.48
C GLN A 344 -6.87 13.94 9.52
N GLU A 345 -6.56 13.28 10.66
CA GLU A 345 -5.40 12.40 10.76
C GLU A 345 -5.62 11.16 9.89
N ALA A 346 -6.83 10.59 9.86
CA ALA A 346 -7.16 9.49 8.97
C ALA A 346 -6.95 9.86 7.49
N ILE A 347 -7.37 11.04 7.03
CA ILE A 347 -7.08 11.54 5.66
C ILE A 347 -5.57 11.60 5.39
N LYS A 348 -4.76 12.06 6.35
CA LYS A 348 -3.30 12.15 6.18
C LYS A 348 -2.66 10.78 5.98
N THR A 349 -3.22 9.70 6.54
CA THR A 349 -2.67 8.34 6.39
C THR A 349 -2.66 7.86 4.95
N GLY A 350 -3.61 8.30 4.12
CA GLY A 350 -3.69 7.99 2.69
C GLY A 350 -3.23 9.13 1.77
N THR A 351 -2.63 10.19 2.32
CA THR A 351 -2.13 11.33 1.55
C THR A 351 -0.73 11.70 2.02
N LEU A 352 -0.56 12.66 2.92
CA LEU A 352 0.73 13.17 3.37
C LEU A 352 1.62 12.07 3.99
N TYR A 353 1.08 11.27 4.93
CA TYR A 353 1.90 10.25 5.62
C TYR A 353 2.29 9.12 4.68
N ALA A 354 1.37 8.68 3.81
CA ALA A 354 1.70 7.72 2.76
C ALA A 354 2.81 8.26 1.83
N ALA A 355 2.70 9.52 1.35
CA ALA A 355 3.74 10.14 0.53
C ALA A 355 5.10 10.23 1.25
N GLN A 356 5.11 10.51 2.57
CA GLN A 356 6.36 10.51 3.36
C GLN A 356 7.00 9.13 3.43
N VAL A 357 6.20 8.10 3.67
CA VAL A 357 6.68 6.72 3.85
C VAL A 357 7.17 6.11 2.54
N ILE A 358 6.46 6.36 1.42
CA ILE A 358 6.90 5.87 0.11
C ILE A 358 8.01 6.73 -0.54
N GLY A 359 8.39 7.87 0.09
CA GLY A 359 9.47 8.74 -0.37
C GLY A 359 9.08 9.77 -1.42
N THR A 360 7.79 10.07 -1.59
CA THR A 360 7.29 11.01 -2.63
C THR A 360 6.76 12.35 -2.08
N ALA A 361 6.89 12.61 -0.78
CA ALA A 361 6.30 13.77 -0.11
C ALA A 361 6.77 15.14 -0.65
N ALA A 362 7.94 15.21 -1.28
CA ALA A 362 8.40 16.43 -1.95
C ALA A 362 7.57 16.77 -3.21
N GLU A 363 6.85 15.78 -3.76
CA GLU A 363 6.13 15.90 -5.03
C GLU A 363 4.61 15.81 -4.88
N GLU A 364 4.08 15.13 -3.86
CA GLU A 364 2.64 14.84 -3.74
C GLU A 364 2.18 14.72 -2.27
N GLY A 365 0.91 14.41 -2.02
CA GLY A 365 0.33 14.17 -0.70
C GLY A 365 -0.27 15.40 -0.03
N THR A 366 -0.07 16.62 -0.59
CA THR A 366 -0.68 17.86 -0.13
C THR A 366 -0.94 18.81 -1.30
N ILE A 367 -1.83 19.81 -1.10
CA ILE A 367 -2.14 20.86 -2.08
C ILE A 367 -1.19 22.04 -1.85
N GLU A 368 0.04 21.95 -2.33
CA GLU A 368 1.08 22.94 -2.14
C GLU A 368 1.70 23.38 -3.46
N ILE A 369 2.10 24.68 -3.53
CA ILE A 369 2.79 25.25 -4.70
C ILE A 369 4.07 24.47 -4.99
N GLY A 370 4.26 24.09 -6.25
CA GLY A 370 5.41 23.33 -6.75
C GLY A 370 5.22 21.82 -6.75
N LYS A 371 4.25 21.28 -6.02
CA LYS A 371 3.93 19.86 -6.05
C LYS A 371 3.17 19.47 -7.32
N LEU A 372 3.17 18.20 -7.64
CA LEU A 372 2.39 17.62 -8.73
C LEU A 372 0.90 17.87 -8.49
N ALA A 373 0.19 18.23 -9.53
CA ALA A 373 -1.25 18.35 -9.48
C ALA A 373 -1.91 16.97 -9.61
N ASN A 374 -1.77 16.18 -8.55
CA ASN A 374 -2.45 14.91 -8.31
C ASN A 374 -3.61 15.21 -7.37
N LEU A 375 -4.79 15.48 -7.92
CA LEU A 375 -5.93 16.07 -7.20
C LEU A 375 -7.21 15.31 -7.54
N ILE A 376 -8.09 15.20 -6.55
CA ILE A 376 -9.45 14.68 -6.72
C ILE A 376 -10.47 15.67 -6.22
N ALA A 377 -11.67 15.71 -6.82
CA ALA A 377 -12.77 16.46 -6.28
C ALA A 377 -14.04 15.60 -6.17
N VAL A 378 -14.73 15.77 -5.05
CA VAL A 378 -15.99 15.10 -4.75
C VAL A 378 -17.06 16.10 -4.37
N PRO A 379 -18.34 15.90 -4.75
CA PRO A 379 -19.43 16.78 -4.37
C PRO A 379 -19.64 16.83 -2.86
N GLY A 380 -19.96 18.00 -2.34
CA GLY A 380 -20.26 18.20 -0.92
C GLY A 380 -19.03 18.18 -0.03
N SER A 381 -19.26 17.84 1.24
CA SER A 381 -18.22 17.69 2.26
C SER A 381 -17.83 16.24 2.40
N VAL A 382 -16.54 16.00 2.63
CA VAL A 382 -16.07 14.71 3.13
C VAL A 382 -16.22 14.71 4.65
N ASP A 383 -16.86 13.70 5.18
CA ASP A 383 -17.08 13.48 6.61
C ASP A 383 -16.49 12.16 7.07
N GLU A 384 -16.65 11.81 8.34
CA GLU A 384 -16.13 10.60 8.97
C GLU A 384 -16.67 9.29 8.37
N SER A 385 -17.74 9.33 7.56
CA SER A 385 -18.24 8.16 6.83
C SER A 385 -17.42 7.82 5.60
N PHE A 386 -16.68 8.79 5.06
CA PHE A 386 -15.93 8.73 3.80
C PHE A 386 -16.75 8.31 2.57
N GLN A 387 -18.08 8.34 2.67
CA GLN A 387 -18.98 7.90 1.59
C GLN A 387 -18.76 8.72 0.30
N ALA A 388 -18.46 10.01 0.41
CA ALA A 388 -18.17 10.85 -0.75
C ALA A 388 -16.95 10.38 -1.55
N LEU A 389 -16.01 9.67 -0.92
CA LEU A 389 -14.80 9.14 -1.54
C LEU A 389 -15.02 7.78 -2.25
N GLU A 390 -16.18 7.14 -2.08
CA GLU A 390 -16.50 5.86 -2.74
C GLU A 390 -16.81 6.04 -4.23
N ASN A 391 -17.15 7.27 -4.66
CA ASN A 391 -17.36 7.60 -6.06
C ASN A 391 -16.75 8.97 -6.38
N VAL A 392 -15.52 8.98 -6.87
CA VAL A 392 -14.78 10.18 -7.22
C VAL A 392 -15.12 10.61 -8.66
N PRO A 393 -15.88 11.71 -8.88
CA PRO A 393 -16.28 12.14 -10.22
C PRO A 393 -15.21 12.97 -10.94
N PHE A 394 -14.22 13.53 -10.22
CA PHE A 394 -13.16 14.31 -10.83
C PHE A 394 -11.79 13.84 -10.37
N VAL A 395 -10.90 13.59 -11.33
CA VAL A 395 -9.50 13.24 -11.07
C VAL A 395 -8.60 14.00 -12.02
N MET A 396 -7.62 14.69 -11.45
CA MET A 396 -6.46 15.27 -12.14
C MET A 396 -5.19 14.53 -11.70
N HIS A 397 -4.42 14.02 -12.64
CA HIS A 397 -3.15 13.36 -12.37
C HIS A 397 -2.05 13.92 -13.26
N TYR A 398 -0.91 14.29 -12.67
CA TYR A 398 0.15 15.06 -13.34
C TYR A 398 -0.39 16.28 -14.14
N GLY A 399 -1.33 17.02 -13.53
CA GLY A 399 -1.97 18.19 -14.15
C GLY A 399 -2.90 17.89 -15.32
N THR A 400 -3.07 16.61 -15.68
CA THR A 400 -3.99 16.16 -16.72
C THR A 400 -5.31 15.72 -16.10
N VAL A 401 -6.41 16.27 -16.58
CA VAL A 401 -7.75 15.80 -16.18
C VAL A 401 -8.01 14.46 -16.86
N ILE A 402 -7.98 13.37 -16.07
CA ILE A 402 -8.23 12.01 -16.58
C ILE A 402 -9.68 11.60 -16.40
N LYS A 403 -10.42 12.24 -15.48
CA LYS A 403 -11.86 12.01 -15.25
C LYS A 403 -12.53 13.34 -14.91
N ASN A 404 -13.62 13.66 -15.58
CA ASN A 404 -14.50 14.77 -15.22
C ASN A 404 -15.95 14.38 -15.50
N GLN A 405 -16.66 14.01 -14.45
CA GLN A 405 -18.08 13.64 -14.44
C GLN A 405 -18.88 14.57 -13.49
N LEU A 406 -18.30 15.71 -13.13
CA LEU A 406 -19.03 16.80 -12.49
C LEU A 406 -19.97 17.38 -13.54
N GLY A 407 -21.25 17.37 -13.29
CA GLY A 407 -22.30 17.77 -14.22
C GLY A 407 -22.23 19.23 -14.70
#